data_483620d73aa2078b951cfebfac8d3ccd
#
_entry.id   483620d73aa2078b951cfebfac8d3ccd
#
_cell.length_a   1.000
_cell.length_b   1.000
_cell.length_c   1.000
_cell.angle_alpha   90.00
_cell.angle_beta   90.00
_cell.angle_gamma   90.00
#
_symmetry.space_group_name_H-M   'P 1'
#
loop_
_entity.id
_entity.type
_entity.pdbx_description
1 polymer ?
#
loop_
_entity_poly.entity_id
_entity_poly.type
_entity_poly.pdbx_seq_one_letter_code
_entity_poly.pdbx_strand_id
1 'polypeptide(L)'
;MINNKKISKFAISIIKDLNKNNFEGYLVGGCVRDLLCGLEPKDFDIATNATPEQVRKIFKASRIIGKRFKLVHVFNRSELIEVATFRSGQDLTNNGHLIKDQSGKIIRDNIWGNLDEDTYRRDFTVNALYLSLIHI
;
A
#
# COMPACT_ATOMS: atom_id res chain seq x y z
N MET A 1 22.57 -6.14 -1.55
CA MET A 1 22.14 -4.89 -2.17
C MET A 1 21.01 -5.16 -3.15
N ILE A 2 19.96 -4.35 -3.12
CA ILE A 2 18.81 -4.54 -4.00
C ILE A 2 19.16 -4.08 -5.42
N ASN A 3 18.85 -4.93 -6.40
CA ASN A 3 19.08 -4.61 -7.80
C ASN A 3 17.87 -3.85 -8.36
N ASN A 4 18.05 -2.57 -8.64
CA ASN A 4 16.99 -1.70 -9.17
C ASN A 4 16.41 -2.17 -10.50
N LYS A 5 17.18 -2.93 -11.29
CA LYS A 5 16.72 -3.47 -12.56
C LYS A 5 15.61 -4.52 -12.39
N LYS A 6 15.49 -5.12 -11.21
CA LYS A 6 14.45 -6.09 -10.89
C LYS A 6 13.16 -5.46 -10.40
N ILE A 7 13.15 -4.15 -10.22
CA ILE A 7 11.95 -3.41 -9.81
C ILE A 7 11.17 -3.02 -11.05
N SER A 8 9.87 -3.28 -11.05
CA SER A 8 8.97 -2.90 -12.13
C SER A 8 9.07 -1.39 -12.41
N LYS A 9 9.27 -1.03 -13.67
CA LYS A 9 9.28 0.39 -14.08
C LYS A 9 7.95 1.05 -13.81
N PHE A 10 6.86 0.30 -13.93
CA PHE A 10 5.52 0.80 -13.64
C PHE A 10 5.38 1.12 -12.14
N ALA A 11 5.85 0.23 -11.27
CA ALA A 11 5.85 0.47 -9.82
C ALA A 11 6.63 1.74 -9.47
N ILE A 12 7.80 1.92 -10.08
CA ILE A 12 8.61 3.13 -9.88
C ILE A 12 7.84 4.37 -10.33
N SER A 13 7.17 4.31 -11.47
CA SER A 13 6.40 5.45 -11.98
C SER A 13 5.25 5.83 -11.05
N ILE A 14 4.58 4.84 -10.46
CA ILE A 14 3.50 5.08 -9.50
C ILE A 14 4.04 5.81 -8.27
N ILE A 15 5.16 5.35 -7.71
CA ILE A 15 5.77 5.98 -6.54
C ILE A 15 6.21 7.41 -6.86
N LYS A 16 6.78 7.63 -8.05
CA LYS A 16 7.16 8.98 -8.47
C LYS A 16 5.97 9.91 -8.57
N ASP A 17 4.85 9.43 -9.12
CA ASP A 17 3.64 10.23 -9.24
C ASP A 17 3.02 10.53 -7.89
N LEU A 18 3.06 9.59 -6.95
CA LEU A 18 2.64 9.83 -5.57
C LEU A 18 3.50 10.93 -4.95
N ASN A 19 4.81 10.84 -5.10
CA ASN A 19 5.74 11.84 -4.54
C ASN A 19 5.51 13.23 -5.15
N LYS A 20 5.22 13.31 -6.45
CA LYS A 20 4.89 14.59 -7.11
C LYS A 20 3.65 15.25 -6.53
N ASN A 21 2.74 14.46 -6.00
CA ASN A 21 1.51 14.94 -5.37
C ASN A 21 1.65 15.08 -3.86
N ASN A 22 2.89 15.10 -3.35
CA ASN A 22 3.23 15.25 -1.94
C ASN A 22 2.78 14.09 -1.05
N PHE A 23 2.69 12.90 -1.62
CA PHE A 23 2.40 11.68 -0.87
C PHE A 23 3.63 10.79 -0.82
N GLU A 24 3.71 9.96 0.21
CA GLU A 24 4.74 8.94 0.34
C GLU A 24 4.35 7.70 -0.45
N GLY A 25 5.34 6.95 -0.94
CA GLY A 25 5.13 5.67 -1.58
C GLY A 25 6.28 4.72 -1.31
N TYR A 26 5.96 3.51 -0.91
CA TYR A 26 6.95 2.47 -0.58
C TYR A 26 6.56 1.16 -1.23
N LEU A 27 7.56 0.41 -1.70
CA LEU A 27 7.35 -1.00 -2.00
C LEU A 27 7.23 -1.77 -0.69
N VAL A 28 6.29 -2.68 -0.60
CA VAL A 28 6.02 -3.41 0.64
C VAL A 28 5.80 -4.89 0.39
N GLY A 29 5.91 -5.68 1.44
CA GLY A 29 5.53 -7.08 1.43
C GLY A 29 6.53 -8.00 0.74
N GLY A 30 6.01 -9.02 0.09
CA GLY A 30 6.82 -10.09 -0.48
C GLY A 30 7.80 -9.64 -1.55
N CYS A 31 7.49 -8.56 -2.31
CA CYS A 31 8.41 -8.05 -3.32
C CYS A 31 9.70 -7.52 -2.69
N VAL A 32 9.63 -6.86 -1.54
CA VAL A 32 10.82 -6.38 -0.84
C VAL A 32 11.65 -7.55 -0.35
N ARG A 33 11.02 -8.56 0.24
CA ARG A 33 11.69 -9.79 0.66
C ARG A 33 12.40 -10.46 -0.53
N ASP A 34 11.70 -10.61 -1.66
CA ASP A 34 12.27 -11.25 -2.84
C ASP A 34 13.46 -10.47 -3.38
N LEU A 35 13.36 -9.13 -3.44
CA LEU A 35 14.47 -8.28 -3.88
C LEU A 35 15.69 -8.42 -2.96
N LEU A 36 15.47 -8.49 -1.65
CA LEU A 36 16.55 -8.69 -0.68
C LEU A 36 17.22 -10.04 -0.85
N CYS A 37 16.47 -11.06 -1.26
CA CYS A 37 16.99 -12.39 -1.52
C CYS A 37 17.60 -12.55 -2.92
N GLY A 38 17.65 -11.49 -3.71
CA GLY A 38 18.17 -11.51 -5.08
C GLY A 38 17.21 -12.13 -6.09
N LEU A 39 15.98 -12.38 -5.70
CA LEU A 39 14.95 -12.91 -6.59
C LEU A 39 14.25 -11.79 -7.36
N GLU A 40 13.62 -12.14 -8.46
CA GLU A 40 12.81 -11.22 -9.25
C GLU A 40 11.35 -11.36 -8.84
N PRO A 41 10.76 -10.33 -8.20
CA PRO A 41 9.35 -10.41 -7.78
C PRO A 41 8.40 -10.49 -8.96
N LYS A 42 7.34 -11.27 -8.82
CA LYS A 42 6.27 -11.35 -9.82
C LYS A 42 5.25 -10.23 -9.64
N ASP A 43 4.97 -9.89 -8.40
CA ASP A 43 3.97 -8.89 -8.06
C ASP A 43 4.61 -7.81 -7.19
N PHE A 44 4.15 -6.58 -7.36
CA PHE A 44 4.61 -5.44 -6.57
C PHE A 44 3.42 -4.81 -5.85
N ASP A 45 3.59 -4.56 -4.56
CA ASP A 45 2.61 -3.87 -3.75
C ASP A 45 3.21 -2.56 -3.25
N ILE A 46 2.39 -1.52 -3.22
CA ILE A 46 2.80 -0.19 -2.77
C ILE A 46 1.94 0.22 -1.59
N ALA A 47 2.56 0.81 -0.58
CA ALA A 47 1.88 1.46 0.53
C ALA A 47 2.11 2.96 0.47
N THR A 48 1.10 3.73 0.80
CA THR A 48 1.11 5.19 0.72
C THR A 48 0.32 5.82 1.85
N ASN A 49 0.60 7.10 2.15
CA ASN A 49 -0.23 7.88 3.05
C ASN A 49 -1.42 8.55 2.34
N ALA A 50 -1.52 8.43 1.02
CA ALA A 50 -2.69 8.90 0.29
C ALA A 50 -3.88 7.98 0.54
N THR A 51 -5.08 8.56 0.68
CA THR A 51 -6.30 7.75 0.79
C THR A 51 -6.63 7.09 -0.54
N PRO A 52 -7.46 6.03 -0.56
CA PRO A 52 -7.85 5.40 -1.83
C PRO A 52 -8.46 6.39 -2.83
N GLU A 53 -9.25 7.33 -2.36
CA GLU A 53 -9.87 8.36 -3.20
C GLU A 53 -8.82 9.29 -3.80
N GLN A 54 -7.80 9.66 -3.03
CA GLN A 54 -6.68 10.47 -3.52
C GLN A 54 -5.86 9.73 -4.56
N VAL A 55 -5.57 8.46 -4.32
CA VAL A 55 -4.86 7.60 -5.30
C VAL A 55 -5.67 7.51 -6.59
N ARG A 56 -6.97 7.30 -6.48
CA ARG A 56 -7.85 7.21 -7.66
C ARG A 56 -7.84 8.49 -8.49
N LYS A 57 -7.72 9.66 -7.86
CA LYS A 57 -7.62 10.93 -8.57
C LYS A 57 -6.31 11.10 -9.31
N ILE A 58 -5.22 10.60 -8.74
CA ILE A 58 -3.89 10.70 -9.35
C ILE A 58 -3.79 9.80 -10.59
N PHE A 59 -4.31 8.58 -10.47
CA PHE A 59 -4.18 7.57 -11.53
C PHE A 59 -5.52 7.34 -12.21
N LYS A 60 -5.62 7.73 -13.49
CA LYS A 60 -6.85 7.56 -14.27
C LYS A 60 -7.17 6.09 -14.51
N ALA A 61 -6.14 5.29 -14.81
CA ALA A 61 -6.30 3.85 -15.01
C ALA A 61 -6.19 3.15 -13.65
N SER A 62 -7.20 3.29 -12.81
CA SER A 62 -7.23 2.71 -11.48
C SER A 62 -8.66 2.40 -11.05
N ARG A 63 -8.78 1.54 -10.03
CA ARG A 63 -10.07 1.14 -9.48
C ARG A 63 -9.95 0.93 -7.98
N ILE A 64 -10.86 1.51 -7.22
CA ILE A 64 -10.96 1.24 -5.78
C ILE A 64 -11.66 -0.11 -5.60
N ILE A 65 -11.04 -1.00 -4.81
CA ILE A 65 -11.54 -2.35 -4.57
C ILE A 65 -11.68 -2.59 -3.07
N GLY A 66 -12.64 -3.42 -2.71
CA GLY A 66 -12.85 -3.86 -1.35
C GLY A 66 -13.98 -3.13 -0.67
N LYS A 67 -14.67 -3.86 0.22
CA LYS A 67 -15.74 -3.31 1.05
C LYS A 67 -15.24 -3.01 2.45
N ARG A 68 -14.62 -4.01 3.09
CA ARG A 68 -14.07 -3.90 4.44
C ARG A 68 -12.72 -3.19 4.43
N PHE A 69 -11.85 -3.61 3.52
CA PHE A 69 -10.51 -3.05 3.35
C PHE A 69 -10.39 -2.48 1.95
N LYS A 70 -10.39 -1.17 1.84
CA LYS A 70 -10.28 -0.52 0.55
C LYS A 70 -8.82 -0.38 0.15
N LEU A 71 -8.54 -0.72 -1.11
CA LEU A 71 -7.25 -0.49 -1.73
C LEU A 71 -7.49 -0.11 -3.18
N VAL A 72 -6.44 0.30 -3.89
CA VAL A 72 -6.57 0.74 -5.28
C VAL A 72 -5.74 -0.18 -6.15
N HIS A 73 -6.33 -0.71 -7.19
CA HIS A 73 -5.62 -1.36 -8.28
C HIS A 73 -5.30 -0.32 -9.34
N VAL A 74 -4.03 -0.07 -9.56
CA VAL A 74 -3.52 0.80 -10.62
C VAL A 74 -2.99 -0.11 -11.71
N PHE A 75 -3.41 0.09 -12.94
CA PHE A 75 -3.07 -0.83 -14.01
C PHE A 75 -2.63 -0.11 -15.28
N ASN A 76 -1.82 -0.81 -16.07
CA ASN A 76 -1.51 -0.46 -17.44
C ASN A 76 -1.79 -1.68 -18.32
N ARG A 77 -1.27 -1.69 -19.54
CA ARG A 77 -1.56 -2.78 -20.50
C ARG A 77 -1.09 -4.17 -20.04
N SER A 78 -0.03 -4.23 -19.24
CA SER A 78 0.62 -5.50 -18.89
C SER A 78 0.72 -5.78 -17.39
N GLU A 79 0.50 -4.79 -16.55
CA GLU A 79 0.69 -4.92 -15.11
C GLU A 79 -0.48 -4.36 -14.32
N LEU A 80 -0.71 -4.96 -13.16
CA LEU A 80 -1.62 -4.44 -12.15
C LEU A 80 -0.84 -4.35 -10.85
N ILE A 81 -0.88 -3.17 -10.21
CA ILE A 81 -0.17 -2.93 -8.96
C ILE A 81 -1.18 -2.49 -7.91
N GLU A 82 -1.12 -3.15 -6.77
CA GLU A 82 -1.93 -2.84 -5.61
C GLU A 82 -1.32 -1.67 -4.86
N VAL A 83 -2.11 -0.62 -4.63
CA VAL A 83 -1.71 0.53 -3.83
C VAL A 83 -2.62 0.60 -2.62
N ALA A 84 -2.04 0.39 -1.45
CA ALA A 84 -2.77 0.37 -0.18
C ALA A 84 -2.40 1.59 0.66
N THR A 85 -3.40 2.17 1.31
CA THR A 85 -3.17 3.25 2.27
C THR A 85 -2.67 2.68 3.59
N PHE A 86 -1.73 3.36 4.24
CA PHE A 86 -1.30 2.99 5.57
C PHE A 86 -2.50 2.89 6.51
N ARG A 87 -2.53 1.85 7.32
CA ARG A 87 -3.65 1.58 8.22
C ARG A 87 -3.17 1.58 9.67
N SER A 88 -4.03 2.09 10.55
CA SER A 88 -3.83 1.96 11.97
C SER A 88 -4.15 0.53 12.42
N GLY A 89 -3.28 -0.06 13.23
CA GLY A 89 -3.52 -1.35 13.86
C GLY A 89 -4.28 -1.24 15.16
N GLN A 90 -4.64 -0.03 15.59
CA GLN A 90 -5.32 0.20 16.84
C GLN A 90 -6.83 0.02 16.68
N ASP A 91 -7.47 -0.49 17.74
CA ASP A 91 -8.92 -0.52 17.80
C ASP A 91 -9.40 0.89 18.18
N LEU A 92 -9.60 1.71 17.16
CA LEU A 92 -9.98 3.11 17.35
C LEU A 92 -11.50 3.28 17.29
N THR A 93 -12.21 2.50 18.10
CA THR A 93 -13.67 2.57 18.18
C THR A 93 -14.19 3.98 18.48
N ASN A 94 -13.35 4.82 19.10
CA ASN A 94 -13.72 6.17 19.47
C ASN A 94 -13.58 7.19 18.34
N ASN A 95 -12.97 6.83 17.22
CA ASN A 95 -12.69 7.79 16.14
C ASN A 95 -13.73 7.77 15.01
N GLY A 96 -14.75 6.94 15.10
CA GLY A 96 -15.83 6.91 14.12
C GLY A 96 -15.45 6.34 12.75
N HIS A 97 -14.21 5.88 12.58
CA HIS A 97 -13.75 5.31 11.32
C HIS A 97 -14.00 3.80 11.22
N LEU A 98 -14.11 3.14 12.36
CA LEU A 98 -14.42 1.72 12.44
C LEU A 98 -15.93 1.58 12.59
N ILE A 99 -16.58 0.99 11.59
CA ILE A 99 -18.03 0.79 11.61
C ILE A 99 -18.31 -0.69 11.88
N LYS A 100 -19.08 -0.95 12.93
CA LYS A 100 -19.52 -2.28 13.31
C LYS A 100 -21.04 -2.39 13.13
N ASP A 101 -21.52 -3.60 12.82
CA ASP A 101 -22.96 -3.86 12.82
C ASP A 101 -23.46 -4.12 14.23
N GLN A 102 -24.77 -4.43 14.38
CA GLN A 102 -25.39 -4.65 15.68
C GLN A 102 -24.83 -5.88 16.41
N SER A 103 -24.24 -6.83 15.67
CA SER A 103 -23.60 -8.02 16.26
C SER A 103 -22.15 -7.80 16.65
N GLY A 104 -21.61 -6.60 16.40
CA GLY A 104 -20.21 -6.27 16.66
C GLY A 104 -19.26 -6.63 15.54
N LYS A 105 -19.77 -7.14 14.42
CA LYS A 105 -18.95 -7.46 13.26
C LYS A 105 -18.46 -6.18 12.59
N ILE A 106 -17.18 -6.13 12.27
CA ILE A 106 -16.60 -4.99 11.57
C ILE A 106 -17.09 -4.98 10.13
N ILE A 107 -17.88 -3.95 9.77
CA ILE A 107 -18.39 -3.77 8.42
C ILE A 107 -17.36 -3.00 7.58
N ARG A 108 -16.67 -2.03 8.20
CA ARG A 108 -15.75 -1.15 7.54
C ARG A 108 -14.56 -0.89 8.46
N ASP A 109 -13.35 -1.15 7.95
CA ASP A 109 -12.10 -0.93 8.66
C ASP A 109 -11.20 -0.06 7.78
N ASN A 110 -11.56 1.23 7.68
CA ASN A 110 -10.82 2.23 6.90
C ASN A 110 -10.19 3.26 7.83
N ILE A 111 -9.56 2.79 8.91
CA ILE A 111 -8.80 3.67 9.81
C ILE A 111 -7.42 3.81 9.21
N TRP A 112 -7.16 4.99 8.67
CA TRP A 112 -5.88 5.28 8.02
C TRP A 112 -4.87 5.70 9.06
N GLY A 113 -3.65 5.22 8.90
CA GLY A 113 -2.55 5.48 9.81
C GLY A 113 -1.34 6.04 9.11
N ASN A 114 -0.21 5.94 9.77
CA ASN A 114 1.10 6.29 9.22
C ASN A 114 1.92 5.02 9.00
N LEU A 115 3.16 5.21 8.53
CA LEU A 115 4.06 4.08 8.25
C LEU A 115 4.28 3.20 9.48
N ASP A 116 4.50 3.81 10.65
CA ASP A 116 4.75 3.06 11.88
C ASP A 116 3.53 2.23 12.28
N GLU A 117 2.35 2.81 12.23
CA GLU A 117 1.10 2.11 12.56
C GLU A 117 0.84 0.96 11.59
N ASP A 118 1.08 1.16 10.30
CA ASP A 118 0.90 0.12 9.29
C ASP A 118 1.88 -1.03 9.53
N THR A 119 3.12 -0.73 9.93
CA THR A 119 4.13 -1.73 10.27
C THR A 119 3.68 -2.61 11.43
N TYR A 120 3.16 -2.01 12.49
CA TYR A 120 2.73 -2.74 13.68
C TYR A 120 1.55 -3.69 13.44
N ARG A 121 0.67 -3.40 12.51
CA ARG A 121 -0.48 -4.26 12.23
C ARG A 121 -0.15 -5.50 11.42
N ARG A 122 1.06 -5.59 10.84
CA ARG A 122 1.47 -6.73 10.01
C ARG A 122 1.94 -7.89 10.87
N ASP A 123 1.49 -9.12 10.54
CA ASP A 123 1.69 -10.30 11.37
C ASP A 123 3.16 -10.73 11.46
N PHE A 124 3.90 -10.66 10.36
CA PHE A 124 5.27 -11.12 10.28
C PHE A 124 6.21 -9.97 9.92
N THR A 125 7.38 -9.93 10.60
CA THR A 125 8.39 -8.90 10.33
C THR A 125 8.87 -8.93 8.87
N VAL A 126 8.95 -10.10 8.27
CA VAL A 126 9.34 -10.25 6.85
C VAL A 126 8.33 -9.61 5.91
N ASN A 127 7.06 -9.54 6.31
CA ASN A 127 5.99 -8.89 5.54
C ASN A 127 5.81 -7.42 5.92
N ALA A 128 6.53 -6.94 6.93
CA ALA A 128 6.53 -5.55 7.37
C ALA A 128 7.74 -4.78 6.83
N LEU A 129 8.36 -5.27 5.78
CA LEU A 129 9.48 -4.60 5.13
C LEU A 129 8.96 -3.54 4.16
N TYR A 130 9.55 -2.35 4.25
CA TYR A 130 9.21 -1.20 3.41
C TYR A 130 10.46 -0.69 2.70
N LEU A 131 10.34 -0.47 1.40
CA LEU A 131 11.44 0.04 0.60
C LEU A 131 11.07 1.40 0.01
N SER A 132 11.83 2.41 0.41
CA SER A 132 11.71 3.75 -0.17
C SER A 132 12.59 3.85 -1.41
N LEU A 133 12.03 4.30 -2.52
CA LEU A 133 12.79 4.51 -3.75
C LEU A 133 13.40 5.91 -3.85
N ILE A 134 13.08 6.80 -2.90
CA ILE A 134 13.61 8.15 -2.88
C ILE A 134 15.12 8.15 -2.57
N HIS A 135 15.55 7.17 -1.77
CA HIS A 135 16.92 7.10 -1.26
C HIS A 135 17.80 6.07 -2.00
N ILE A 136 17.34 5.58 -3.12
CA ILE A 136 18.10 4.61 -3.93
C ILE A 136 18.84 5.30 -5.06
#